data_da2157556be4a0631e7ea698269093db
#
_entry.id   da2157556be4a0631e7ea698269093db
#
_cell.length_a   1.000
_cell.length_b   1.000
_cell.length_c   1.000
_cell.angle_alpha   90.00
_cell.angle_beta   90.00
_cell.angle_gamma   90.00
#
_symmetry.space_group_name_H-M   'P 1'
#
loop_
_entity.id
_entity.type
_entity.pdbx_description
1 polymer ?
#
loop_
_entity_poly.entity_id
_entity_poly.type
_entity_poly.pdbx_seq_one_letter_code
_entity_poly.pdbx_strand_id
1 'polypeptide(L)'
;MLDIDPTAKISSLADIEVSARGTLMKIGARTMVDAFVKIKPAGGMGALVIGADCAINSGTVIYTGNGIKVGDAVLIAANCTLAPTNHAFGDTTRRIRDQGFLESKGGIVIGDDVWLGANVVVLDGAVIGQGCVVAAGSVVRGELEPYSVYAGVPAKRVGARGQ
;
A
#
# COMPACT_ATOMS: atom_id res chain seq x y z
N MET A 1 5.67 -13.88 -9.96
CA MET A 1 4.46 -14.37 -10.66
C MET A 1 3.39 -13.30 -10.60
N LEU A 2 2.79 -12.92 -11.72
CA LEU A 2 1.67 -11.98 -11.79
C LEU A 2 0.38 -12.77 -12.06
N ASP A 3 -0.61 -12.63 -11.17
CA ASP A 3 -1.92 -13.27 -11.23
C ASP A 3 -3.00 -12.18 -11.16
N ILE A 4 -3.66 -11.90 -12.27
CA ILE A 4 -4.71 -10.88 -12.38
C ILE A 4 -6.00 -11.58 -12.72
N ASP A 5 -7.03 -11.39 -11.88
CA ASP A 5 -8.37 -11.93 -12.16
C ASP A 5 -8.88 -11.39 -13.50
N PRO A 6 -9.48 -12.22 -14.36
CA PRO A 6 -9.95 -11.81 -15.69
C PRO A 6 -11.05 -10.74 -15.68
N THR A 7 -11.70 -10.51 -14.53
CA THR A 7 -12.71 -9.45 -14.36
C THR A 7 -12.11 -8.13 -13.86
N ALA A 8 -10.85 -8.10 -13.46
CA ALA A 8 -10.15 -6.87 -13.07
C ALA A 8 -9.98 -5.95 -14.29
N LYS A 9 -10.07 -4.64 -14.04
CA LYS A 9 -9.93 -3.60 -15.06
C LYS A 9 -8.61 -2.86 -14.86
N ILE A 10 -7.62 -3.20 -15.67
CA ILE A 10 -6.30 -2.56 -15.62
C ILE A 10 -6.20 -1.55 -16.78
N SER A 11 -5.91 -0.30 -16.45
CA SER A 11 -5.63 0.72 -17.46
C SER A 11 -4.41 0.34 -18.30
N SER A 12 -4.48 0.54 -19.60
CA SER A 12 -3.32 0.34 -20.49
C SER A 12 -2.17 1.32 -20.21
N LEU A 13 -2.41 2.36 -19.43
CA LEU A 13 -1.41 3.32 -18.97
C LEU A 13 -0.91 3.02 -17.54
N ALA A 14 -1.35 1.94 -16.91
CA ALA A 14 -0.76 1.46 -15.66
C ALA A 14 0.55 0.74 -15.95
N ASP A 15 1.53 0.89 -15.05
CA ASP A 15 2.85 0.27 -15.14
C ASP A 15 2.99 -0.79 -14.03
N ILE A 16 2.74 -2.05 -14.38
CA ILE A 16 2.87 -3.19 -13.46
C ILE A 16 4.10 -3.99 -13.85
N GLU A 17 5.20 -3.80 -13.11
CA GLU A 17 6.44 -4.51 -13.36
C GLU A 17 6.34 -5.97 -12.90
N VAL A 18 6.66 -6.92 -13.78
CA VAL A 18 6.75 -8.35 -13.41
C VAL A 18 8.08 -8.60 -12.69
N SER A 19 8.01 -9.27 -11.53
CA SER A 19 9.20 -9.58 -10.75
C SER A 19 10.10 -10.59 -11.45
N ALA A 20 11.35 -10.22 -11.71
CA ALA A 20 12.38 -11.16 -12.16
C ALA A 20 12.82 -12.17 -11.06
N ARG A 21 12.46 -11.90 -9.79
CA ARG A 21 12.80 -12.72 -8.63
C ARG A 21 11.67 -13.64 -8.17
N GLY A 22 10.54 -13.68 -8.89
CA GLY A 22 9.42 -14.56 -8.59
C GLY A 22 8.45 -14.04 -7.52
N THR A 23 8.52 -12.75 -7.13
CA THR A 23 7.55 -12.14 -6.21
C THR A 23 6.13 -12.37 -6.71
N LEU A 24 5.26 -12.90 -5.86
CA LEU A 24 3.83 -13.06 -6.16
C LEU A 24 3.16 -11.69 -6.11
N MET A 25 2.41 -11.37 -7.17
CA MET A 25 1.51 -10.21 -7.21
C MET A 25 0.15 -10.69 -7.70
N LYS A 26 -0.87 -10.52 -6.87
CA LYS A 26 -2.25 -10.93 -7.15
C LYS A 26 -3.17 -9.72 -7.12
N ILE A 27 -4.06 -9.61 -8.13
CA ILE A 27 -5.12 -8.59 -8.20
C ILE A 27 -6.45 -9.32 -8.34
N GLY A 28 -7.34 -9.10 -7.38
CA GLY A 28 -8.62 -9.78 -7.26
C GLY A 28 -9.69 -9.28 -8.24
N ALA A 29 -10.82 -9.98 -8.22
CA ALA A 29 -11.94 -9.80 -9.14
C ALA A 29 -12.51 -8.38 -9.10
N ARG A 30 -12.90 -7.83 -10.24
CA ARG A 30 -13.55 -6.52 -10.42
C ARG A 30 -12.75 -5.32 -9.87
N THR A 31 -11.51 -5.54 -9.43
CA THR A 31 -10.61 -4.46 -8.98
C THR A 31 -10.19 -3.61 -10.16
N MET A 32 -10.22 -2.29 -9.95
CA MET A 32 -9.82 -1.30 -10.95
C MET A 32 -8.44 -0.74 -10.60
N VAL A 33 -7.54 -0.74 -11.59
CA VAL A 33 -6.23 -0.09 -11.52
C VAL A 33 -6.18 0.98 -12.62
N ASP A 34 -6.17 2.24 -12.20
CA ASP A 34 -6.29 3.38 -13.09
C ASP A 34 -4.96 3.75 -13.78
N ALA A 35 -5.02 4.71 -14.68
CA ALA A 35 -3.87 5.22 -15.43
C ALA A 35 -2.75 5.72 -14.50
N PHE A 36 -1.50 5.50 -14.89
CA PHE A 36 -0.31 5.97 -14.17
C PHE A 36 -0.13 5.37 -12.76
N VAL A 37 -0.89 4.36 -12.39
CA VAL A 37 -0.58 3.53 -11.22
C VAL A 37 0.69 2.76 -11.53
N LYS A 38 1.66 2.78 -10.58
CA LYS A 38 2.89 2.01 -10.69
C LYS A 38 2.96 0.95 -9.60
N ILE A 39 3.12 -0.30 -9.99
CA ILE A 39 3.39 -1.42 -9.08
C ILE A 39 4.79 -1.94 -9.36
N LYS A 40 5.67 -1.91 -8.35
CA LYS A 40 7.07 -2.27 -8.48
C LYS A 40 7.51 -3.31 -7.46
N PRO A 41 8.00 -4.50 -7.89
CA PRO A 41 8.53 -5.52 -7.00
C PRO A 41 9.96 -5.16 -6.55
N ALA A 42 10.08 -4.19 -5.65
CA ALA A 42 11.34 -3.66 -5.15
C ALA A 42 11.38 -3.64 -3.62
N GLY A 43 12.61 -3.72 -3.07
CA GLY A 43 12.86 -3.59 -1.63
C GLY A 43 12.67 -4.85 -0.80
N GLY A 44 12.38 -6.01 -1.43
CA GLY A 44 12.16 -7.28 -0.74
C GLY A 44 11.54 -8.32 -1.66
N MET A 45 11.09 -9.45 -1.07
CA MET A 45 10.45 -10.58 -1.75
C MET A 45 8.99 -10.78 -1.29
N GLY A 46 8.46 -9.85 -0.49
CA GLY A 46 7.11 -9.92 0.03
C GLY A 46 6.06 -9.87 -1.09
N ALA A 47 5.01 -10.68 -0.94
CA ALA A 47 3.91 -10.73 -1.89
C ALA A 47 3.05 -9.46 -1.86
N LEU A 48 2.48 -9.10 -3.01
CA LEU A 48 1.38 -8.15 -3.11
C LEU A 48 0.10 -8.92 -3.37
N VAL A 49 -0.87 -8.79 -2.47
CA VAL A 49 -2.21 -9.37 -2.66
C VAL A 49 -3.23 -8.25 -2.51
N ILE A 50 -3.98 -8.00 -3.57
CA ILE A 50 -5.09 -7.03 -3.59
C ILE A 50 -6.38 -7.82 -3.77
N GLY A 51 -7.34 -7.57 -2.90
CA GLY A 51 -8.65 -8.22 -2.89
C GLY A 51 -9.55 -7.83 -4.07
N ALA A 52 -10.81 -8.20 -3.98
CA ALA A 52 -11.84 -7.92 -4.98
C ALA A 52 -12.45 -6.52 -4.78
N ASP A 53 -13.09 -6.00 -5.84
CA ASP A 53 -13.89 -4.76 -5.80
C ASP A 53 -13.13 -3.52 -5.32
N CYS A 54 -11.80 -3.51 -5.41
CA CYS A 54 -10.97 -2.37 -5.05
C CYS A 54 -10.89 -1.34 -6.18
N ALA A 55 -10.59 -0.08 -5.82
CA ALA A 55 -10.23 0.96 -6.78
C ALA A 55 -8.89 1.59 -6.39
N ILE A 56 -7.90 1.49 -7.28
CA ILE A 56 -6.58 2.11 -7.13
C ILE A 56 -6.48 3.22 -8.15
N ASN A 57 -6.55 4.46 -7.68
CA ASN A 57 -6.64 5.63 -8.55
C ASN A 57 -5.26 6.13 -9.00
N SER A 58 -5.31 6.98 -10.02
CA SER A 58 -4.18 7.46 -10.81
C SER A 58 -3.00 7.94 -9.98
N GLY A 59 -1.80 7.66 -10.46
CA GLY A 59 -0.55 8.13 -9.84
C GLY A 59 -0.15 7.42 -8.55
N THR A 60 -0.94 6.46 -8.07
CA THR A 60 -0.58 5.66 -6.89
C THR A 60 0.62 4.78 -7.17
N VAL A 61 1.57 4.75 -6.23
CA VAL A 61 2.79 3.93 -6.31
C VAL A 61 2.77 2.87 -5.21
N ILE A 62 2.98 1.62 -5.62
CA ILE A 62 3.00 0.45 -4.72
C ILE A 62 4.33 -0.28 -4.88
N TYR A 63 5.17 -0.26 -3.84
CA TYR A 63 6.35 -1.11 -3.75
C TYR A 63 5.99 -2.38 -2.99
N THR A 64 6.33 -3.56 -3.51
CA THR A 64 5.95 -4.81 -2.81
C THR A 64 6.76 -5.04 -1.54
N GLY A 65 8.05 -4.72 -1.55
CA GLY A 65 8.94 -4.72 -0.41
C GLY A 65 8.81 -5.93 0.52
N ASN A 66 8.43 -5.68 1.77
CA ASN A 66 8.21 -6.69 2.80
C ASN A 66 6.82 -7.36 2.74
N GLY A 67 6.04 -7.03 1.71
CA GLY A 67 4.71 -7.55 1.48
C GLY A 67 3.60 -6.55 1.76
N ILE A 68 2.52 -6.67 0.97
CA ILE A 68 1.31 -5.87 1.14
C ILE A 68 0.10 -6.78 0.95
N LYS A 69 -0.82 -6.70 1.91
CA LYS A 69 -2.14 -7.33 1.81
C LYS A 69 -3.19 -6.24 1.86
N VAL A 70 -4.02 -6.15 0.83
CA VAL A 70 -5.19 -5.27 0.72
C VAL A 70 -6.42 -6.16 0.69
N GLY A 71 -7.38 -5.89 1.55
CA GLY A 71 -8.66 -6.56 1.62
C GLY A 71 -9.59 -6.24 0.43
N ASP A 72 -10.85 -6.55 0.58
CA ASP A 72 -11.87 -6.30 -0.44
C ASP A 72 -12.50 -4.90 -0.31
N ALA A 73 -13.04 -4.36 -1.39
CA ALA A 73 -13.77 -3.09 -1.44
C ALA A 73 -12.94 -1.87 -0.93
N VAL A 74 -11.62 -1.90 -1.09
CA VAL A 74 -10.73 -0.82 -0.66
C VAL A 74 -10.66 0.27 -1.72
N LEU A 75 -10.80 1.53 -1.28
CA LEU A 75 -10.64 2.70 -2.14
C LEU A 75 -9.31 3.40 -1.82
N ILE A 76 -8.40 3.41 -2.77
CA ILE A 76 -7.14 4.15 -2.71
C ILE A 76 -7.23 5.33 -3.67
N ALA A 77 -7.34 6.55 -3.13
CA ALA A 77 -7.43 7.76 -3.92
C ALA A 77 -6.08 8.06 -4.63
N ALA A 78 -6.08 9.08 -5.47
CA ALA A 78 -4.95 9.42 -6.33
C ALA A 78 -3.66 9.73 -5.54
N ASN A 79 -2.52 9.41 -6.16
CA ASN A 79 -1.17 9.76 -5.70
C ASN A 79 -0.81 9.20 -4.31
N CYS A 80 -1.41 8.10 -3.89
CA CYS A 80 -0.99 7.41 -2.67
C CYS A 80 0.33 6.68 -2.88
N THR A 81 1.04 6.41 -1.77
CA THR A 81 2.27 5.61 -1.79
C THR A 81 2.20 4.53 -0.72
N LEU A 82 2.34 3.26 -1.13
CA LEU A 82 2.48 2.14 -0.22
C LEU A 82 3.94 1.66 -0.27
N ALA A 83 4.69 1.90 0.83
CA ALA A 83 6.13 1.67 0.89
C ALA A 83 6.50 0.80 2.11
N PRO A 84 6.42 -0.55 2.00
CA PRO A 84 6.68 -1.47 3.10
C PRO A 84 8.17 -1.76 3.30
N THR A 85 9.04 -0.79 3.08
CA THR A 85 10.50 -0.92 3.28
C THR A 85 11.12 0.38 3.71
N ASN A 86 12.15 0.30 4.56
CA ASN A 86 12.95 1.44 4.98
C ASN A 86 14.43 1.12 4.81
N HIS A 87 15.21 2.11 4.35
CA HIS A 87 16.68 1.98 4.32
C HIS A 87 17.27 2.05 5.72
N ALA A 88 18.32 1.28 5.97
CA ALA A 88 19.17 1.47 7.13
C ALA A 88 20.01 2.75 6.94
N PHE A 89 20.08 3.57 8.00
CA PHE A 89 20.77 4.86 7.99
C PHE A 89 21.50 5.18 9.31
N GLY A 90 21.56 4.24 10.24
CA GLY A 90 22.13 4.47 11.58
C GLY A 90 23.64 4.57 11.62
N ASP A 91 24.36 4.03 10.66
CA ASP A 91 25.82 4.11 10.57
C ASP A 91 26.23 5.39 9.83
N THR A 92 26.71 6.40 10.58
CA THR A 92 27.13 7.70 10.04
C THR A 92 28.46 7.65 9.28
N THR A 93 29.18 6.53 9.34
CA THR A 93 30.46 6.34 8.62
C THR A 93 30.28 5.75 7.23
N ARG A 94 29.07 5.27 6.90
CA ARG A 94 28.70 4.67 5.63
C ARG A 94 27.62 5.46 4.92
N ARG A 95 27.64 5.46 3.58
CA ARG A 95 26.54 6.05 2.80
C ARG A 95 25.26 5.26 3.04
N ILE A 96 24.11 5.90 3.13
CA ILE A 96 22.80 5.26 3.37
C ILE A 96 22.55 4.16 2.34
N ARG A 97 22.82 4.41 1.05
CA ARG A 97 22.63 3.43 -0.03
C ARG A 97 23.41 2.13 0.15
N ASP A 98 24.51 2.16 0.92
CA ASP A 98 25.39 1.00 1.13
C ASP A 98 25.05 0.23 2.42
N GLN A 99 24.08 0.71 3.22
CA GLN A 99 23.67 0.10 4.47
C GLN A 99 22.53 -0.94 4.29
N GLY A 100 21.88 -0.95 3.10
CA GLY A 100 20.78 -1.86 2.82
C GLY A 100 19.45 -1.41 3.43
N PHE A 101 18.65 -2.38 3.85
CA PHE A 101 17.31 -2.14 4.41
C PHE A 101 17.27 -2.46 5.90
N LEU A 102 16.40 -1.78 6.63
CA LEU A 102 16.04 -2.16 8.00
C LEU A 102 15.28 -3.48 8.00
N GLU A 103 15.28 -4.15 9.15
CA GLU A 103 14.45 -5.32 9.40
C GLU A 103 12.96 -4.97 9.17
N SER A 104 12.23 -5.91 8.58
CA SER A 104 10.81 -5.75 8.31
C SER A 104 10.00 -5.63 9.60
N LYS A 105 9.03 -4.72 9.58
CA LYS A 105 8.01 -4.61 10.65
C LYS A 105 6.73 -5.36 10.31
N GLY A 106 6.75 -6.22 9.29
CA GLY A 106 5.62 -7.06 8.90
C GLY A 106 4.93 -6.64 7.59
N GLY A 107 5.46 -5.65 6.87
CA GLY A 107 4.84 -5.16 5.64
C GLY A 107 3.64 -4.23 5.91
N ILE A 108 2.66 -4.23 5.02
CA ILE A 108 1.44 -3.42 5.12
C ILE A 108 0.23 -4.34 5.05
N VAL A 109 -0.72 -4.14 5.97
CA VAL A 109 -2.02 -4.82 5.96
C VAL A 109 -3.13 -3.77 5.95
N ILE A 110 -4.02 -3.85 4.97
CA ILE A 110 -5.20 -2.99 4.84
C ILE A 110 -6.42 -3.89 4.86
N GLY A 111 -7.32 -3.69 5.82
CA GLY A 111 -8.57 -4.42 5.96
C GLY A 111 -9.57 -4.09 4.85
N ASP A 112 -10.72 -4.75 4.90
CA ASP A 112 -11.80 -4.53 3.95
C ASP A 112 -12.44 -3.14 4.12
N ASP A 113 -13.05 -2.60 3.07
CA ASP A 113 -13.85 -1.38 3.11
C ASP A 113 -13.09 -0.15 3.68
N VAL A 114 -11.77 -0.08 3.46
CA VAL A 114 -10.92 1.05 3.85
C VAL A 114 -10.91 2.10 2.75
N TRP A 115 -10.92 3.37 3.15
CA TRP A 115 -10.70 4.49 2.24
C TRP A 115 -9.41 5.25 2.61
N LEU A 116 -8.45 5.26 1.70
CA LEU A 116 -7.28 6.13 1.74
C LEU A 116 -7.55 7.37 0.88
N GLY A 117 -7.56 8.55 1.51
CA GLY A 117 -7.64 9.83 0.82
C GLY A 117 -6.41 10.10 -0.06
N ALA A 118 -6.49 11.10 -0.95
CA ALA A 118 -5.40 11.42 -1.87
C ALA A 118 -4.10 11.75 -1.14
N ASN A 119 -2.96 11.38 -1.76
CA ASN A 119 -1.61 11.63 -1.22
C ASN A 119 -1.33 10.98 0.14
N VAL A 120 -2.03 9.92 0.52
CA VAL A 120 -1.72 9.15 1.73
C VAL A 120 -0.46 8.32 1.49
N VAL A 121 0.42 8.32 2.49
CA VAL A 121 1.61 7.45 2.52
C VAL A 121 1.42 6.38 3.59
N VAL A 122 1.57 5.11 3.22
CA VAL A 122 1.50 3.97 4.14
C VAL A 122 2.87 3.32 4.23
N LEU A 123 3.38 3.21 5.46
CA LEU A 123 4.73 2.74 5.75
C LEU A 123 4.74 1.30 6.28
N ASP A 124 5.93 0.68 6.27
CA ASP A 124 6.18 -0.67 6.79
C ASP A 124 5.70 -0.83 8.24
N GLY A 125 5.00 -1.92 8.52
CA GLY A 125 4.37 -2.23 9.79
C GLY A 125 3.01 -1.57 10.01
N ALA A 126 2.42 -0.93 8.98
CA ALA A 126 1.07 -0.39 9.09
C ALA A 126 0.02 -1.50 9.01
N VAL A 127 -0.92 -1.49 9.96
CA VAL A 127 -2.10 -2.36 9.99
C VAL A 127 -3.33 -1.46 10.07
N ILE A 128 -4.09 -1.37 8.98
CA ILE A 128 -5.28 -0.51 8.88
C ILE A 128 -6.51 -1.40 9.04
N GLY A 129 -7.24 -1.19 10.13
CA GLY A 129 -8.44 -1.97 10.44
C GLY A 129 -9.56 -1.75 9.42
N GLN A 130 -10.45 -2.75 9.33
CA GLN A 130 -11.61 -2.72 8.44
C GLN A 130 -12.42 -1.42 8.60
N GLY A 131 -12.92 -0.87 7.51
CA GLY A 131 -13.80 0.29 7.50
C GLY A 131 -13.15 1.61 7.92
N CYS A 132 -11.82 1.66 8.07
CA CYS A 132 -11.09 2.89 8.37
C CYS A 132 -11.18 3.90 7.24
N VAL A 133 -11.16 5.17 7.61
CA VAL A 133 -10.96 6.31 6.71
C VAL A 133 -9.66 7.01 7.08
N VAL A 134 -8.78 7.20 6.11
CA VAL A 134 -7.54 7.97 6.28
C VAL A 134 -7.63 9.23 5.44
N ALA A 135 -7.60 10.38 6.09
CA ALA A 135 -7.72 11.69 5.44
C ALA A 135 -6.53 11.96 4.50
N ALA A 136 -6.78 12.74 3.44
CA ALA A 136 -5.77 13.09 2.45
C ALA A 136 -4.50 13.69 3.08
N GLY A 137 -3.33 13.39 2.49
CA GLY A 137 -2.03 13.89 2.92
C GLY A 137 -1.50 13.27 4.23
N SER A 138 -2.14 12.24 4.76
CA SER A 138 -1.71 11.59 6.00
C SER A 138 -0.57 10.61 5.77
N VAL A 139 0.24 10.38 6.83
CA VAL A 139 1.28 9.34 6.86
C VAL A 139 0.94 8.30 7.91
N VAL A 140 0.65 7.09 7.45
CA VAL A 140 0.22 5.96 8.29
C VAL A 140 1.41 5.10 8.69
N ARG A 141 1.52 4.83 10.00
CA ARG A 141 2.43 3.87 10.59
C ARG A 141 1.78 3.19 11.81
N GLY A 142 2.06 1.91 12.04
CA GLY A 142 1.46 1.15 13.14
C GLY A 142 -0.02 0.84 12.91
N GLU A 143 -0.74 0.56 13.98
CA GLU A 143 -2.10 0.03 13.92
C GLU A 143 -3.15 1.15 13.98
N LEU A 144 -4.16 1.04 13.12
CA LEU A 144 -5.36 1.87 13.07
C LEU A 144 -6.58 1.01 13.42
N GLU A 145 -7.34 1.44 14.44
CA GLU A 145 -8.54 0.73 14.90
C GLU A 145 -9.63 0.69 13.83
N PRO A 146 -10.36 -0.42 13.69
CA PRO A 146 -11.46 -0.53 12.72
C PRO A 146 -12.50 0.60 12.88
N TYR A 147 -13.13 0.96 11.76
CA TYR A 147 -14.23 1.96 11.69
C TYR A 147 -13.88 3.33 12.27
N SER A 148 -12.60 3.68 12.27
CA SER A 148 -12.12 4.96 12.79
C SER A 148 -11.62 5.88 11.66
N VAL A 149 -11.60 7.18 11.94
CA VAL A 149 -11.10 8.22 11.04
C VAL A 149 -9.76 8.72 11.56
N TYR A 150 -8.75 8.72 10.70
CA TYR A 150 -7.38 9.15 11.00
C TYR A 150 -6.94 10.27 10.09
N ALA A 151 -6.15 11.21 10.63
CA ALA A 151 -5.58 12.32 9.86
C ALA A 151 -4.21 12.74 10.39
N GLY A 152 -3.37 13.32 9.52
CA GLY A 152 -2.13 14.00 9.88
C GLY A 152 -0.85 13.22 9.64
N VAL A 153 0.28 13.80 10.06
CA VAL A 153 1.67 13.28 9.91
C VAL A 153 2.38 13.34 11.25
N PRO A 154 2.51 12.21 11.97
CA PRO A 154 1.90 10.92 11.70
C PRO A 154 0.38 10.94 11.89
N ALA A 155 -0.33 10.04 11.21
CA ALA A 155 -1.78 9.93 11.33
C ALA A 155 -2.21 9.63 12.78
N LYS A 156 -3.20 10.38 13.25
CA LYS A 156 -3.82 10.24 14.58
C LYS A 156 -5.32 10.06 14.42
N ARG A 157 -5.95 9.33 15.35
CA ARG A 157 -7.40 9.17 15.37
C ARG A 157 -8.06 10.52 15.63
N VAL A 158 -8.98 10.93 14.77
CA VAL A 158 -9.72 12.19 14.84
C VAL A 158 -11.23 11.98 14.96
N GLY A 159 -11.70 10.76 14.77
CA GLY A 159 -13.12 10.44 14.87
C GLY A 159 -13.41 8.96 14.64
N ALA A 160 -14.68 8.65 14.48
CA ALA A 160 -15.17 7.33 14.11
C ALA A 160 -16.09 7.45 12.90
N ARG A 161 -16.16 6.38 12.09
CA ARG A 161 -17.07 6.30 10.96
C ARG A 161 -18.51 6.19 11.46
N GLY A 162 -19.42 6.98 10.88
CA GLY A 162 -20.85 6.99 11.27
C GLY A 162 -21.21 7.99 12.38
N GLN A 163 -20.26 8.84 12.77
CA GLN A 163 -20.52 9.96 13.69
C GLN A 163 -20.48 11.29 12.93
#